data_e19a6d204f8186d1e3981e0b7bb67594
#
_entry.id   e19a6d204f8186d1e3981e0b7bb67594
#
_cell.length_a   1.000
_cell.length_b   1.000
_cell.length_c   1.000
_cell.angle_alpha   90.00
_cell.angle_beta   90.00
_cell.angle_gamma   90.00
#
_symmetry.space_group_name_H-M   'P 1'
#
loop_
_entity.id
_entity.type
_entity.pdbx_description
1 polymer ?
#
loop_
_entity_poly.entity_id
_entity_poly.type
_entity_poly.pdbx_seq_one_letter_code
_entity_poly.pdbx_strand_id
1 'polypeptide(L)' 'MIIGGNNMSENQVKITYKPLWKLLIDRDMTKTELRKKTQIAPSTFTKMNNGQQVSLDILARICVELKCSFDDIVEIEQ' A
#
# COMPACT_ATOMS: atom_id res chain seq x y z
N MET A 1 -20.03 12.44 -17.29
CA MET A 1 -19.90 12.05 -17.35
C MET A 1 -19.89 11.26 -17.27
N ILE A 2 -19.77 11.31 -17.27
CA ILE A 2 -19.79 10.68 -17.25
C ILE A 2 -19.74 9.97 -17.02
N ILE A 3 -19.84 9.85 -16.99
CA ILE A 3 -19.77 9.24 -16.87
C ILE A 3 -19.66 8.39 -16.71
N GLY A 4 -19.71 8.23 -16.79
CA GLY A 4 -19.62 7.50 -16.65
C GLY A 4 -19.41 6.58 -16.49
N GLY A 5 -19.48 6.51 -16.57
CA GLY A 5 -19.26 5.79 -16.36
C GLY A 5 -18.99 4.89 -16.23
N ASN A 6 -19.16 4.97 -16.28
CA ASN A 6 -18.82 4.23 -16.12
C ASN A 6 -18.43 3.38 -15.89
N ASN A 7 -18.49 3.31 -15.94
CA ASN A 7 -18.08 2.64 -15.72
C ASN A 7 -17.55 1.84 -15.31
N MET A 8 -17.56 1.64 -15.16
CA MET A 8 -17.16 1.04 -14.73
C MET A 8 -16.40 0.42 -14.48
N SER A 9 -16.29 -0.08 -14.34
CA SER A 9 -15.47 -0.40 -14.08
C SER A 9 -14.66 -0.24 -14.36
N GLU A 10 -15.01 -0.11 -14.77
CA GLU A 10 -14.32 0.25 -15.11
C GLU A 10 -13.51 0.92 -14.70
N ASN A 11 -13.77 1.28 -14.45
CA ASN A 11 -13.05 2.00 -13.80
C ASN A 11 -12.24 1.46 -12.93
N GLN A 12 -11.42 0.81 -13.26
CA GLN A 12 -10.68 0.18 -12.29
C GLN A 12 -9.41 0.88 -12.07
N VAL A 13 -9.36 1.58 -10.97
CA VAL A 13 -8.13 2.21 -10.52
C VAL A 13 -7.36 1.15 -9.75
N LYS A 14 -6.18 0.85 -10.24
CA LYS A 14 -5.32 -0.11 -9.56
C LYS A 14 -4.23 0.63 -8.81
N ILE A 15 -3.91 0.12 -7.63
CA ILE A 15 -2.79 0.65 -6.85
C ILE A 15 -1.76 -0.43 -6.69
N THR A 16 -0.52 -0.01 -6.40
CA THR A 16 0.56 -0.94 -6.15
C THR A 16 1.37 -0.46 -4.97
N TYR A 17 1.88 -1.40 -4.20
CA TYR A 17 2.76 -1.11 -3.07
C TYR A 17 4.22 -1.36 -3.42
N LYS A 18 4.54 -1.45 -4.70
CA LYS A 18 5.93 -1.63 -5.12
C LYS A 18 6.87 -0.59 -4.52
N PRO A 19 6.48 0.68 -4.45
CA PRO A 19 7.37 1.66 -3.79
C PRO A 19 7.70 1.26 -2.35
N LEU A 20 6.72 0.74 -1.61
CA LEU A 20 6.95 0.28 -0.25
C LEU A 20 7.97 -0.85 -0.20
N TRP A 21 7.80 -1.85 -1.09
CA TRP A 21 8.71 -2.98 -1.08
C TRP A 21 10.13 -2.56 -1.42
N LYS A 22 10.28 -1.62 -2.35
CA LYS A 22 11.60 -1.08 -2.67
C LYS A 22 12.20 -0.31 -1.50
N LEU A 23 11.38 0.47 -0.81
CA LEU A 23 11.84 1.23 0.34
C LEU A 23 12.34 0.30 1.44
N LEU A 24 11.64 -0.82 1.67
CA LEU A 24 12.08 -1.79 2.66
C LEU A 24 13.44 -2.38 2.30
N ILE A 25 13.64 -2.68 1.02
CA ILE A 25 14.93 -3.19 0.56
C ILE A 25 16.02 -2.16 0.83
N ASP A 26 15.76 -0.88 0.51
CA ASP A 26 16.72 0.18 0.74
C ASP A 26 17.06 0.34 2.23
N ARG A 27 16.14 -0.02 3.09
CA ARG A 27 16.31 0.12 4.54
C ARG A 27 16.76 -1.16 5.21
N ASP A 28 17.03 -2.21 4.42
CA ASP A 28 17.41 -3.53 4.95
C ASP A 28 16.37 -4.05 5.93
N MET A 29 15.10 -3.83 5.64
CA MET A 29 14.00 -4.26 6.51
C MET A 29 13.15 -5.28 5.78
N THR A 30 12.77 -6.35 6.46
CA THR A 30 11.88 -7.35 5.88
C THR A 30 10.43 -6.94 6.10
N LYS A 31 9.53 -7.52 5.30
CA LYS A 31 8.10 -7.31 5.47
C LYS A 31 7.65 -7.75 6.86
N THR A 32 8.20 -8.85 7.35
CA THR A 32 7.87 -9.36 8.67
C THR A 32 8.27 -8.37 9.77
N GLU A 33 9.45 -7.77 9.63
CA GLU A 33 9.89 -6.77 10.60
C GLU A 33 8.96 -5.55 10.61
N LEU A 34 8.60 -5.07 9.43
CA LEU A 34 7.69 -3.94 9.34
C LEU A 34 6.35 -4.27 9.96
N ARG A 35 5.82 -5.46 9.66
CA ARG A 35 4.53 -5.88 10.19
C ARG A 35 4.56 -5.91 11.72
N LYS A 36 5.62 -6.44 12.29
CA LYS A 36 5.72 -6.53 13.74
C LYS A 36 5.85 -5.14 14.39
N LYS A 37 6.64 -4.28 13.78
CA LYS A 37 6.85 -2.94 14.33
C LYS A 37 5.56 -2.10 14.29
N THR A 38 4.75 -2.30 13.26
CA THR A 38 3.50 -1.54 13.11
C THR A 38 2.31 -2.24 13.73
N GLN A 39 2.50 -3.48 14.17
CA GLN A 39 1.44 -4.31 14.74
C GLN A 39 0.25 -4.49 13.79
N ILE A 40 0.55 -4.57 12.51
CA ILE A 40 -0.45 -4.80 11.49
C ILE A 40 -0.71 -6.30 11.39
N ALA A 41 -1.99 -6.67 11.22
CA ALA A 41 -2.38 -8.07 11.15
C ALA A 41 -1.78 -8.75 9.93
N PRO A 42 -1.38 -10.03 10.03
CA PRO A 42 -0.86 -10.75 8.86
C PRO A 42 -1.82 -10.76 7.68
N SER A 43 -3.14 -10.85 7.94
CA SER A 43 -4.13 -10.85 6.86
C SER A 43 -4.09 -9.55 6.07
N THR A 44 -3.81 -8.42 6.74
CA THR A 44 -3.71 -7.14 6.07
C THR A 44 -2.51 -7.12 5.14
N PHE A 45 -1.38 -7.66 5.57
CA PHE A 45 -0.20 -7.75 4.71
C PHE A 45 -0.44 -8.67 3.52
N THR A 46 -1.21 -9.74 3.71
CA THR A 46 -1.59 -10.61 2.61
C THR A 46 -2.36 -9.82 1.55
N LYS A 47 -3.30 -8.97 1.98
CA LYS A 47 -4.04 -8.12 1.05
C LYS A 47 -3.09 -7.20 0.30
N MET A 48 -2.13 -6.61 1.00
CA MET A 48 -1.17 -5.71 0.36
C MET A 48 -0.31 -6.45 -0.66
N ASN A 49 0.11 -7.67 -0.35
CA ASN A 49 0.87 -8.48 -1.28
C ASN A 49 0.09 -8.78 -2.55
N ASN A 50 -1.23 -8.82 -2.44
CA ASN A 50 -2.11 -9.09 -3.58
C ASN A 50 -2.57 -7.80 -4.28
N GLY A 51 -2.03 -6.66 -3.88
CA GLY A 51 -2.40 -5.38 -4.49
C GLY A 51 -3.76 -4.88 -4.10
N GLN A 52 -4.34 -5.42 -3.03
CA GLN A 52 -5.66 -4.99 -2.57
C GLN A 52 -5.53 -3.74 -1.69
N GLN A 53 -6.59 -2.96 -1.68
CA GLN A 53 -6.61 -1.73 -0.90
C GLN A 53 -6.73 -2.05 0.59
N VAL A 54 -6.06 -1.24 1.39
CA VAL A 54 -6.16 -1.30 2.84
C VAL A 54 -6.50 0.09 3.35
N SER A 55 -6.85 0.21 4.61
CA SER A 55 -7.29 1.48 5.16
C SER A 55 -6.15 2.50 5.20
N LEU A 56 -6.53 3.77 5.18
CA LEU A 56 -5.53 4.84 5.32
C LEU A 56 -4.82 4.76 6.66
N ASP A 57 -5.51 4.27 7.69
CA ASP A 57 -4.89 4.11 9.00
C ASP A 57 -3.68 3.18 8.93
N ILE A 58 -3.83 2.07 8.21
CA ILE A 58 -2.74 1.11 8.03
C ILE A 58 -1.57 1.78 7.32
N LEU A 59 -1.87 2.50 6.23
CA LEU A 59 -0.83 3.18 5.47
C LEU A 59 -0.16 4.26 6.29
N ALA A 60 -0.93 4.99 7.11
CA ALA A 60 -0.37 6.02 7.97
C ALA A 60 0.59 5.43 9.00
N ARG A 61 0.24 4.27 9.57
CA ARG A 61 1.14 3.61 10.52
C ARG A 61 2.47 3.26 9.88
N ILE A 62 2.41 2.77 8.65
CA ILE A 62 3.64 2.44 7.92
C ILE A 62 4.46 3.69 7.68
N CYS A 63 3.80 4.78 7.26
CA CYS A 63 4.50 6.03 7.02
C CYS A 63 5.18 6.56 8.26
N VAL A 64 4.49 6.50 9.40
CA VAL A 64 5.06 6.96 10.66
C VAL A 64 6.28 6.11 11.02
N GLU A 65 6.18 4.80 10.88
CA GLU A 65 7.28 3.90 11.22
C GLU A 65 8.49 4.15 10.34
N LEU A 66 8.27 4.35 9.04
CA LEU A 66 9.36 4.54 8.07
C LEU A 66 9.73 6.00 7.87
N LYS A 67 9.01 6.91 8.52
CA LYS A 67 9.26 8.36 8.41
C LYS A 67 9.23 8.81 6.96
N CYS A 68 8.14 8.49 6.29
CA CYS A 68 7.97 8.81 4.88
C CYS A 68 6.52 9.24 4.64
N SER A 69 6.19 9.57 3.39
CA SER A 69 4.84 10.00 3.03
C SER A 69 4.13 8.91 2.23
N PHE A 70 2.83 9.11 1.96
CA PHE A 70 2.03 8.11 1.25
C PHE A 70 2.60 7.79 -0.13
N ASP A 71 3.09 8.78 -0.85
CA ASP A 71 3.59 8.54 -2.19
C ASP A 71 4.91 7.77 -2.20
N ASP A 72 5.56 7.65 -1.05
CA ASP A 72 6.76 6.82 -0.93
C ASP A 72 6.43 5.34 -0.83
N ILE A 73 5.17 4.99 -0.54
CA ILE A 73 4.80 3.60 -0.29
C ILE A 73 3.71 3.10 -1.22
N VAL A 74 2.98 3.98 -1.89
CA VAL A 74 1.88 3.54 -2.75
C VAL A 74 1.91 4.35 -4.04
N GLU A 75 1.46 3.73 -5.12
CA GLU A 75 1.47 4.33 -6.43
C GLU A 75 0.23 3.90 -7.18
N ILE A 76 -0.31 4.79 -8.00
CA ILE A 76 -1.41 4.43 -8.89
C ILE A 76 -0.81 3.79 -10.13
N GLU A 77 -1.26 2.60 -10.43
CA GLU A 77 -0.78 1.85 -11.57
C GLU A 77 -1.60 2.24 -12.78
N GLN A 78 -0.93 2.69 -13.84
CA GLN A 78 -1.63 3.14 -15.05
C GLN A 78 -1.25 2.32 -16.26
#